data_43979137a406cb40b83843cd275e6ad3
#
_entry.id   43979137a406cb40b83843cd275e6ad3
#
_cell.length_a   1.000
_cell.length_b   1.000
_cell.length_c   1.000
_cell.angle_alpha   90.00
_cell.angle_beta   90.00
_cell.angle_gamma   90.00
#
_symmetry.space_group_name_H-M   'P 1'
#
loop_
_entity.id
_entity.type
_entity.pdbx_description
1 polymer ?
#
loop_
_entity_poly.entity_id
_entity_poly.type
_entity_poly.pdbx_seq_one_letter_code
_entity_poly.pdbx_strand_id
1 'polypeptide(L)'
;MPRLATSRRQAAGCAPLPSAHTGSRYARHAPERTLLYALVEAHYPDFIARIEAEGRSLPGYVREAFDAYLRCGVLEHGFLRVVCEHCRAERLVAFSCKKRGFCPSCGARRMAESARHLVEEVFGPRPVRQWVLSFPYPLRFLFASKPEAIGPVLGIVQRVIAGWLADQAGIDRASAQCGAVTLIQRFGSALNLNIHFHMLWLDGVYVEATELPRRELRLHRARAPTTAQLTQLAATIAHRVCRHLTRKGWLEGEGESAFLADSAAGDDSMDGLRMSSITYRIATGRDAGCKVVTLQTLPGAGSLEGEAGKVGGFSLHAGVAAEAHESHKLEKLCRYITRPAISEKRLSIALQGRVRYQLKTPWRNGTTHVEWDPVDFIAKLAALVPPPRAHLTRFHGVFAPNAALRAQLTPSGRGRRHDAAVEPADASANDAPRSPEEKRRSMSWAQRLKRVFSIDVTACVHCGGTVRIVASIEEPAAIRAILGHFVKQGAREEAHYRPAARAPPVQAA
;
A
#
# COMPACT_ATOMS: atom_id res chain seq x y z
N MET A 1 -63.44 -41.52 33.41
CA MET A 1 -62.05 -41.18 33.81
C MET A 1 -61.11 -42.21 33.23
N PRO A 2 -60.31 -41.90 32.19
CA PRO A 2 -59.20 -42.72 31.82
C PRO A 2 -57.86 -42.01 32.19
N ARG A 3 -56.90 -42.79 32.67
CA ARG A 3 -55.58 -42.40 33.16
C ARG A 3 -54.65 -41.98 32.00
N LEU A 4 -54.01 -40.87 32.15
CA LEU A 4 -52.93 -40.38 31.26
C LEU A 4 -51.62 -41.15 31.52
N ALA A 5 -51.14 -41.82 30.47
CA ALA A 5 -49.81 -42.46 30.45
C ALA A 5 -48.74 -41.42 30.17
N THR A 6 -47.76 -41.28 31.07
CA THR A 6 -46.57 -40.45 30.92
C THR A 6 -45.54 -41.16 30.07
N SER A 7 -45.35 -40.69 28.84
CA SER A 7 -44.26 -41.08 27.95
C SER A 7 -42.97 -40.39 28.34
N ARG A 8 -41.98 -41.15 28.82
CA ARG A 8 -40.59 -40.71 28.99
C ARG A 8 -39.97 -40.50 27.60
N ARG A 9 -39.73 -39.25 27.23
CA ARG A 9 -38.84 -38.92 26.08
C ARG A 9 -37.40 -39.20 26.51
N GLN A 10 -36.74 -40.15 25.86
CA GLN A 10 -35.31 -40.35 25.86
C GLN A 10 -34.66 -39.15 25.22
N ALA A 11 -33.68 -38.52 25.92
CA ALA A 11 -32.83 -37.49 25.37
C ALA A 11 -31.90 -38.12 24.32
N ALA A 12 -32.11 -37.76 23.07
CA ALA A 12 -31.18 -38.07 22.00
C ALA A 12 -29.89 -37.26 22.24
N GLY A 13 -28.78 -37.95 22.44
CA GLY A 13 -27.45 -37.35 22.54
C GLY A 13 -27.14 -36.57 21.28
N CYS A 14 -26.87 -35.30 21.47
CA CYS A 14 -26.38 -34.41 20.43
C CYS A 14 -24.94 -34.85 20.09
N ALA A 15 -24.76 -35.47 18.93
CA ALA A 15 -23.42 -35.71 18.39
C ALA A 15 -22.75 -34.37 18.14
N PRO A 16 -21.44 -34.18 18.49
CA PRO A 16 -20.76 -32.94 18.20
C PRO A 16 -20.68 -32.77 16.70
N LEU A 17 -21.24 -31.64 16.22
CA LEU A 17 -21.08 -31.19 14.84
C LEU A 17 -19.58 -31.05 14.55
N PRO A 18 -19.08 -31.58 13.42
CA PRO A 18 -17.70 -31.36 13.04
C PRO A 18 -17.51 -29.85 12.82
N SER A 19 -16.60 -29.24 13.59
CA SER A 19 -16.18 -27.87 13.41
C SER A 19 -15.60 -27.71 12.00
N ALA A 20 -16.43 -27.21 11.10
CA ALA A 20 -16.02 -26.83 9.76
C ALA A 20 -15.05 -25.65 9.90
N HIS A 21 -13.76 -25.95 10.02
CA HIS A 21 -12.71 -24.97 9.75
C HIS A 21 -12.77 -24.65 8.25
N THR A 22 -13.60 -23.67 7.88
CA THR A 22 -13.61 -23.04 6.56
C THR A 22 -12.40 -22.11 6.42
N GLY A 23 -11.20 -22.61 6.66
CA GLY A 23 -9.98 -21.97 6.20
C GLY A 23 -9.95 -22.09 4.68
N SER A 24 -9.92 -20.98 3.96
CA SER A 24 -9.75 -21.00 2.51
C SER A 24 -8.47 -21.78 2.20
N ARG A 25 -8.59 -22.85 1.39
CA ARG A 25 -7.44 -23.62 0.94
C ARG A 25 -6.48 -22.66 0.22
N TYR A 26 -5.20 -22.74 0.54
CA TYR A 26 -4.18 -21.99 -0.20
C TYR A 26 -4.24 -22.41 -1.67
N ALA A 27 -4.60 -21.48 -2.53
CA ALA A 27 -4.40 -21.59 -3.96
C ALA A 27 -3.24 -20.68 -4.35
N ARG A 28 -2.31 -21.20 -5.17
CA ARG A 28 -1.26 -20.36 -5.73
C ARG A 28 -1.91 -19.21 -6.52
N HIS A 29 -1.49 -17.99 -6.26
CA HIS A 29 -1.83 -16.89 -7.15
C HIS A 29 -1.14 -17.17 -8.50
N ALA A 30 -1.93 -17.33 -9.56
CA ALA A 30 -1.47 -17.61 -10.92
C ALA A 30 -1.51 -16.32 -11.76
N PRO A 31 -0.53 -15.40 -11.63
CA PRO A 31 -0.54 -14.12 -12.33
C PRO A 31 -0.57 -14.30 -13.85
N GLU A 32 0.05 -15.37 -14.35
CA GLU A 32 0.07 -15.74 -15.77
C GLU A 32 -1.32 -15.99 -16.38
N ARG A 33 -2.36 -16.10 -15.55
CA ARG A 33 -3.76 -16.24 -15.99
C ARG A 33 -4.53 -14.93 -15.97
N THR A 34 -3.91 -13.85 -15.50
CA THR A 34 -4.58 -12.55 -15.36
C THR A 34 -4.45 -11.72 -16.63
N LEU A 35 -5.47 -10.90 -16.89
CA LEU A 35 -5.44 -9.98 -18.02
C LEU A 35 -4.28 -8.99 -17.93
N LEU A 36 -3.94 -8.52 -16.71
CA LEU A 36 -2.81 -7.62 -16.52
C LEU A 36 -1.49 -8.26 -16.95
N TYR A 37 -1.29 -9.54 -16.61
CA TYR A 37 -0.08 -10.26 -17.01
C TYR A 37 0.01 -10.38 -18.53
N ALA A 38 -1.07 -10.82 -19.17
CA ALA A 38 -1.12 -10.96 -20.63
C ALA A 38 -0.84 -9.63 -21.35
N LEU A 39 -1.39 -8.52 -20.85
CA LEU A 39 -1.13 -7.18 -21.41
C LEU A 39 0.33 -6.76 -21.25
N VAL A 40 0.91 -6.97 -20.07
CA VAL A 40 2.32 -6.61 -19.84
C VAL A 40 3.24 -7.50 -20.68
N GLU A 41 2.99 -8.80 -20.71
CA GLU A 41 3.80 -9.76 -21.49
C GLU A 41 3.79 -9.43 -22.99
N ALA A 42 2.61 -9.12 -23.54
CA ALA A 42 2.43 -8.83 -24.98
C ALA A 42 2.98 -7.46 -25.38
N HIS A 43 2.78 -6.41 -24.59
CA HIS A 43 2.99 -5.03 -25.03
C HIS A 43 4.16 -4.30 -24.36
N TYR A 44 4.81 -4.90 -23.37
CA TYR A 44 6.01 -4.31 -22.78
C TYR A 44 7.18 -4.22 -23.76
N PRO A 45 7.47 -5.24 -24.58
CA PRO A 45 8.49 -5.13 -25.62
C PRO A 45 8.22 -4.00 -26.62
N ASP A 46 6.96 -3.87 -27.08
CA ASP A 46 6.56 -2.80 -28.02
C ASP A 46 6.72 -1.40 -27.39
N PHE A 47 6.44 -1.29 -26.09
CA PHE A 47 6.64 -0.04 -25.35
C PHE A 47 8.12 0.34 -25.28
N ILE A 48 9.03 -0.62 -25.01
CA ILE A 48 10.47 -0.38 -25.02
C ILE A 48 10.92 0.08 -26.41
N ALA A 49 10.55 -0.66 -27.45
CA ALA A 49 10.91 -0.31 -28.82
C ALA A 49 10.43 1.09 -29.23
N ARG A 50 9.21 1.48 -28.80
CA ARG A 50 8.67 2.82 -29.05
C ARG A 50 9.47 3.92 -28.33
N ILE A 51 9.82 3.72 -27.06
CA ILE A 51 10.63 4.68 -26.29
C ILE A 51 12.04 4.84 -26.91
N GLU A 52 12.63 3.74 -27.34
CA GLU A 52 13.96 3.73 -27.99
C GLU A 52 13.93 4.39 -29.38
N ALA A 53 12.88 4.18 -30.16
CA ALA A 53 12.67 4.88 -31.44
C ALA A 53 12.50 6.39 -31.27
N GLU A 54 12.02 6.87 -30.12
CA GLU A 54 11.96 8.28 -29.75
C GLU A 54 13.30 8.82 -29.20
N GLY A 55 14.39 8.07 -29.27
CA GLY A 55 15.72 8.43 -28.75
C GLY A 55 15.80 8.47 -27.21
N ARG A 56 14.87 7.86 -26.51
CA ARG A 56 14.78 7.81 -25.05
C ARG A 56 15.08 6.40 -24.52
N SER A 57 15.43 6.29 -23.26
CA SER A 57 15.62 4.99 -22.61
C SER A 57 14.89 4.96 -21.26
N LEU A 58 14.36 3.81 -20.87
CA LEU A 58 13.77 3.62 -19.55
C LEU A 58 14.88 3.43 -18.51
N PRO A 59 14.78 4.07 -17.34
CA PRO A 59 15.68 3.80 -16.23
C PRO A 59 15.67 2.34 -15.81
N GLY A 60 16.82 1.81 -15.39
CA GLY A 60 16.97 0.40 -15.00
C GLY A 60 15.96 -0.05 -13.95
N TYR A 61 15.62 0.78 -12.96
CA TYR A 61 14.64 0.43 -11.93
C TYR A 61 13.21 0.23 -12.47
N VAL A 62 12.86 0.89 -13.58
CA VAL A 62 11.56 0.70 -14.26
C VAL A 62 11.58 -0.63 -15.01
N ARG A 63 12.64 -0.88 -15.81
CA ARG A 63 12.84 -2.18 -16.50
C ARG A 63 12.78 -3.34 -15.53
N GLU A 64 13.54 -3.28 -14.44
CA GLU A 64 13.52 -4.28 -13.36
C GLU A 64 12.12 -4.49 -12.73
N ALA A 65 11.29 -3.44 -12.65
CA ALA A 65 9.94 -3.58 -12.09
C ALA A 65 9.03 -4.41 -13.00
N PHE A 66 9.14 -4.27 -14.33
CA PHE A 66 8.42 -5.07 -15.31
C PHE A 66 8.96 -6.50 -15.37
N ASP A 67 10.28 -6.68 -15.49
CA ASP A 67 10.90 -8.00 -15.53
C ASP A 67 10.59 -8.81 -14.26
N ALA A 68 10.69 -8.17 -13.10
CA ALA A 68 10.35 -8.80 -11.83
C ALA A 68 8.85 -9.12 -11.73
N TYR A 69 7.97 -8.28 -12.31
CA TYR A 69 6.53 -8.56 -12.36
C TYR A 69 6.23 -9.82 -13.20
N LEU A 70 6.84 -9.95 -14.37
CA LEU A 70 6.65 -11.11 -15.26
C LEU A 70 7.14 -12.43 -14.65
N ARG A 71 8.05 -12.37 -13.68
CA ARG A 71 8.52 -13.54 -12.91
C ARG A 71 7.73 -13.78 -11.62
N CYS A 72 6.92 -12.81 -11.20
CA CYS A 72 6.27 -12.82 -9.89
C CYS A 72 5.20 -13.89 -9.78
N GLY A 73 5.38 -14.87 -8.90
CA GLY A 73 4.39 -15.93 -8.67
C GLY A 73 4.41 -17.04 -9.72
N VAL A 74 5.35 -17.03 -10.66
CA VAL A 74 5.52 -18.00 -11.73
C VAL A 74 6.55 -19.05 -11.31
N LEU A 75 6.17 -20.33 -11.29
CA LEU A 75 7.01 -21.41 -10.77
C LEU A 75 8.28 -21.63 -11.59
N GLU A 76 8.24 -21.35 -12.88
CA GLU A 76 9.37 -21.47 -13.82
C GLU A 76 10.55 -20.54 -13.46
N HIS A 77 10.29 -19.54 -12.62
CA HIS A 77 11.30 -18.57 -12.15
C HIS A 77 11.77 -18.83 -10.72
N GLY A 78 11.44 -20.00 -10.17
CA GLY A 78 11.88 -20.45 -8.87
C GLY A 78 10.81 -20.45 -7.80
N PHE A 79 11.04 -21.29 -6.80
CA PHE A 79 10.08 -21.55 -5.74
C PHE A 79 10.73 -22.11 -4.48
N LEU A 80 10.01 -22.02 -3.38
CA LEU A 80 10.26 -22.79 -2.17
C LEU A 80 9.56 -24.13 -2.27
N ARG A 81 10.27 -25.20 -1.96
CA ARG A 81 9.73 -26.53 -1.76
C ARG A 81 9.35 -26.70 -0.30
N VAL A 82 8.08 -27.03 -0.06
CA VAL A 82 7.51 -27.07 1.28
C VAL A 82 6.89 -28.44 1.49
N VAL A 83 7.23 -29.10 2.58
CA VAL A 83 6.81 -30.50 2.90
C VAL A 83 6.10 -30.55 4.23
N CYS A 84 5.00 -31.29 4.28
CA CYS A 84 4.31 -31.60 5.52
C CYS A 84 5.12 -32.62 6.35
N GLU A 85 5.37 -32.33 7.62
CA GLU A 85 6.08 -33.23 8.50
C GLU A 85 5.29 -34.51 8.85
N HIS A 86 3.97 -34.40 8.82
CA HIS A 86 3.07 -35.50 9.18
C HIS A 86 2.75 -36.43 8.00
N CYS A 87 2.08 -35.91 6.95
CA CYS A 87 1.64 -36.74 5.82
C CYS A 87 2.59 -36.73 4.61
N ARG A 88 3.71 -36.01 4.69
CA ARG A 88 4.73 -35.88 3.62
C ARG A 88 4.24 -35.23 2.34
N ALA A 89 3.02 -34.70 2.31
CA ALA A 89 2.53 -33.95 1.16
C ALA A 89 3.44 -32.75 0.85
N GLU A 90 3.77 -32.59 -0.41
CA GLU A 90 4.62 -31.51 -0.90
C GLU A 90 3.82 -30.39 -1.55
N ARG A 91 4.34 -29.18 -1.47
CA ARG A 91 3.77 -28.01 -2.12
C ARG A 91 4.88 -27.06 -2.59
N LEU A 92 4.68 -26.45 -3.76
CA LEU A 92 5.56 -25.43 -4.29
C LEU A 92 4.99 -24.03 -4.03
N VAL A 93 5.83 -23.11 -3.56
CA VAL A 93 5.47 -21.71 -3.31
C VAL A 93 6.37 -20.82 -4.15
N ALA A 94 5.85 -20.31 -5.26
CA ALA A 94 6.58 -19.48 -6.19
C ALA A 94 7.12 -18.20 -5.54
N PHE A 95 8.26 -17.72 -6.01
CA PHE A 95 8.83 -16.47 -5.55
C PHE A 95 7.98 -15.26 -5.95
N SER A 96 8.09 -14.20 -5.19
CA SER A 96 7.38 -12.95 -5.44
C SER A 96 8.35 -11.80 -5.69
N CYS A 97 7.97 -10.86 -6.57
CA CYS A 97 8.84 -9.75 -6.98
C CYS A 97 9.18 -8.75 -5.85
N LYS A 98 8.37 -8.68 -4.81
CA LYS A 98 8.48 -7.71 -3.69
C LYS A 98 8.58 -6.24 -4.13
N LYS A 99 8.42 -5.94 -5.43
CA LYS A 99 8.50 -4.58 -5.98
C LYS A 99 7.32 -3.72 -5.51
N ARG A 100 7.52 -2.39 -5.49
CA ARG A 100 6.52 -1.41 -5.00
C ARG A 100 5.75 -0.72 -6.13
N GLY A 101 5.95 -1.14 -7.37
CA GLY A 101 5.28 -0.57 -8.53
C GLY A 101 3.81 -1.00 -8.63
N PHE A 102 3.47 -1.61 -9.74
CA PHE A 102 2.10 -1.94 -10.11
C PHE A 102 1.68 -3.39 -9.81
N CYS A 103 2.57 -4.29 -9.36
CA CYS A 103 2.22 -5.68 -9.07
C CYS A 103 1.09 -5.80 -8.03
N PRO A 104 -0.12 -6.29 -8.39
CA PRO A 104 -1.26 -6.33 -7.48
C PRO A 104 -1.06 -7.30 -6.31
N SER A 105 -0.46 -8.47 -6.57
CA SER A 105 -0.21 -9.50 -5.57
C SER A 105 0.73 -9.02 -4.47
N CYS A 106 1.90 -8.48 -4.85
CA CYS A 106 2.85 -7.91 -3.89
C CYS A 106 2.30 -6.66 -3.20
N GLY A 107 1.51 -5.85 -3.92
CA GLY A 107 0.80 -4.71 -3.36
C GLY A 107 -0.23 -5.11 -2.31
N ALA A 108 -1.06 -6.12 -2.59
CA ALA A 108 -2.07 -6.62 -1.66
C ALA A 108 -1.44 -7.21 -0.39
N ARG A 109 -0.35 -7.98 -0.53
CA ARG A 109 0.40 -8.49 0.64
C ARG A 109 0.92 -7.36 1.51
N ARG A 110 1.57 -6.36 0.90
CA ARG A 110 2.09 -5.20 1.62
C ARG A 110 0.98 -4.39 2.27
N MET A 111 -0.16 -4.22 1.61
CA MET A 111 -1.35 -3.58 2.17
C MET A 111 -1.77 -4.24 3.48
N ALA A 112 -1.88 -5.55 3.48
CA ALA A 112 -2.29 -6.30 4.64
C ALA A 112 -1.25 -6.24 5.78
N GLU A 113 0.03 -6.40 5.47
CA GLU A 113 1.13 -6.29 6.45
C GLU A 113 1.21 -4.88 7.05
N SER A 114 1.10 -3.83 6.21
CA SER A 114 1.14 -2.44 6.65
C SER A 114 -0.06 -2.09 7.52
N ALA A 115 -1.27 -2.50 7.12
CA ALA A 115 -2.47 -2.22 7.88
C ALA A 115 -2.39 -2.85 9.28
N ARG A 116 -2.00 -4.12 9.36
CA ARG A 116 -1.80 -4.81 10.65
C ARG A 116 -0.74 -4.12 11.51
N HIS A 117 0.43 -3.82 10.92
CA HIS A 117 1.52 -3.14 11.64
C HIS A 117 1.05 -1.80 12.20
N LEU A 118 0.34 -0.99 11.42
CA LEU A 118 -0.16 0.30 11.87
C LEU A 118 -1.16 0.15 13.02
N VAL A 119 -2.11 -0.79 12.90
CA VAL A 119 -3.16 -0.97 13.91
C VAL A 119 -2.60 -1.57 15.20
N GLU A 120 -1.78 -2.63 15.11
CA GLU A 120 -1.39 -3.41 16.28
C GLU A 120 -0.09 -2.94 16.93
N GLU A 121 0.85 -2.42 16.13
CA GLU A 121 2.19 -2.10 16.64
C GLU A 121 2.46 -0.59 16.76
N VAL A 122 1.66 0.26 16.08
CA VAL A 122 1.85 1.72 16.07
C VAL A 122 0.74 2.44 16.82
N PHE A 123 -0.50 2.38 16.31
CA PHE A 123 -1.58 3.15 16.91
C PHE A 123 -2.16 2.50 18.19
N GLY A 124 -2.38 1.17 18.17
CA GLY A 124 -3.12 0.53 19.25
C GLY A 124 -4.54 1.09 19.42
N PRO A 125 -5.16 0.98 20.61
CA PRO A 125 -6.51 1.46 20.90
C PRO A 125 -6.52 2.98 21.13
N ARG A 126 -6.35 3.78 20.08
CA ARG A 126 -6.33 5.25 20.12
C ARG A 126 -7.20 5.84 19.04
N PRO A 127 -7.79 7.00 19.28
CA PRO A 127 -8.56 7.70 18.25
C PRO A 127 -7.62 8.24 17.17
N VAL A 128 -7.97 7.99 15.91
CA VAL A 128 -7.16 8.35 14.75
C VAL A 128 -8.04 9.02 13.70
N ARG A 129 -7.58 10.15 13.15
CA ARG A 129 -8.21 10.84 12.05
C ARG A 129 -7.34 10.79 10.80
N GLN A 130 -7.97 10.48 9.67
CA GLN A 130 -7.33 10.57 8.37
C GLN A 130 -7.40 12.00 7.85
N TRP A 131 -6.25 12.51 7.44
CA TRP A 131 -6.11 13.73 6.68
C TRP A 131 -5.60 13.38 5.28
N VAL A 132 -6.19 13.97 4.26
CA VAL A 132 -5.77 13.78 2.87
C VAL A 132 -5.42 15.14 2.27
N LEU A 133 -4.17 15.28 1.84
CA LEU A 133 -3.69 16.49 1.18
C LEU A 133 -3.35 16.16 -0.27
N SER A 134 -4.04 16.79 -1.22
CA SER A 134 -3.76 16.75 -2.64
C SER A 134 -3.14 18.05 -3.11
N PHE A 135 -2.27 17.95 -4.13
CA PHE A 135 -1.49 19.07 -4.66
C PHE A 135 -1.94 19.44 -6.07
N PRO A 136 -1.69 20.69 -6.55
CA PRO A 136 -1.86 21.08 -7.93
C PRO A 136 -0.91 20.27 -8.86
N TYR A 137 -1.24 20.19 -10.15
CA TYR A 137 -0.49 19.38 -11.12
C TYR A 137 1.02 19.70 -11.18
N PRO A 138 1.45 20.98 -11.18
CA PRO A 138 2.88 21.28 -11.16
C PRO A 138 3.63 20.67 -9.99
N LEU A 139 3.05 20.73 -8.78
CA LEU A 139 3.70 20.14 -7.59
C LEU A 139 3.68 18.61 -7.62
N ARG A 140 2.66 17.97 -8.20
CA ARG A 140 2.67 16.51 -8.39
C ARG A 140 3.82 16.09 -9.31
N PHE A 141 4.09 16.87 -10.36
CA PHE A 141 5.21 16.65 -11.24
C PHE A 141 6.54 16.86 -10.51
N LEU A 142 6.72 17.98 -9.81
CA LEU A 142 7.91 18.25 -9.02
C LEU A 142 8.23 17.10 -8.05
N PHE A 143 7.23 16.60 -7.31
CA PHE A 143 7.42 15.50 -6.36
C PHE A 143 7.68 14.14 -7.03
N ALA A 144 7.27 13.98 -8.28
CA ALA A 144 7.56 12.77 -9.05
C ALA A 144 8.98 12.78 -9.60
N SER A 145 9.46 13.94 -10.07
CA SER A 145 10.78 14.14 -10.68
C SER A 145 11.87 14.40 -9.64
N LYS A 146 11.53 15.15 -8.57
CA LYS A 146 12.44 15.50 -7.46
C LYS A 146 11.89 15.01 -6.11
N PRO A 147 12.04 13.72 -5.78
CA PRO A 147 11.51 13.15 -4.54
C PRO A 147 12.06 13.78 -3.26
N GLU A 148 13.22 14.43 -3.33
CA GLU A 148 13.85 15.16 -2.22
C GLU A 148 13.00 16.36 -1.75
N ALA A 149 12.19 16.94 -2.63
CA ALA A 149 11.26 18.03 -2.29
C ALA A 149 10.15 17.59 -1.32
N ILE A 150 9.81 16.31 -1.30
CA ILE A 150 8.69 15.77 -0.49
C ILE A 150 8.98 15.90 1.01
N GLY A 151 10.22 15.65 1.45
CA GLY A 151 10.57 15.68 2.88
C GLY A 151 10.32 17.03 3.55
N PRO A 152 10.93 18.12 3.04
CA PRO A 152 10.71 19.47 3.56
C PRO A 152 9.25 19.91 3.49
N VAL A 153 8.54 19.63 2.39
CA VAL A 153 7.12 19.95 2.23
C VAL A 153 6.28 19.22 3.26
N LEU A 154 6.53 17.92 3.46
CA LEU A 154 5.85 17.15 4.49
C LEU A 154 6.13 17.70 5.90
N GLY A 155 7.34 18.15 6.18
CA GLY A 155 7.69 18.82 7.43
C GLY A 155 6.89 20.14 7.66
N ILE A 156 6.60 20.90 6.60
CA ILE A 156 5.73 22.08 6.67
C ILE A 156 4.30 21.67 7.03
N VAL A 157 3.75 20.68 6.31
CA VAL A 157 2.39 20.17 6.54
C VAL A 157 2.24 19.67 7.97
N GLN A 158 3.23 18.90 8.45
CA GLN A 158 3.22 18.34 9.81
C GLN A 158 3.17 19.45 10.87
N ARG A 159 3.99 20.50 10.75
CA ARG A 159 3.99 21.61 11.72
C ARG A 159 2.67 22.38 11.72
N VAL A 160 2.03 22.58 10.56
CA VAL A 160 0.76 23.29 10.46
C VAL A 160 -0.36 22.49 11.13
N ILE A 161 -0.47 21.20 10.84
CA ILE A 161 -1.53 20.35 11.43
C ILE A 161 -1.26 20.11 12.92
N ALA A 162 -0.02 19.87 13.33
CA ALA A 162 0.33 19.68 14.75
C ALA A 162 -0.02 20.93 15.59
N GLY A 163 0.33 22.13 15.10
CA GLY A 163 -0.03 23.37 15.78
C GLY A 163 -1.54 23.55 15.89
N TRP A 164 -2.27 23.26 14.83
CA TRP A 164 -3.74 23.33 14.87
C TRP A 164 -4.33 22.31 15.87
N LEU A 165 -3.82 21.07 15.92
CA LEU A 165 -4.29 20.07 16.89
C LEU A 165 -4.04 20.50 18.33
N ALA A 166 -2.89 21.12 18.63
CA ALA A 166 -2.57 21.65 19.94
C ALA A 166 -3.55 22.76 20.34
N ASP A 167 -3.81 23.72 19.44
CA ASP A 167 -4.77 24.81 19.65
C ASP A 167 -6.19 24.26 19.90
N GLN A 168 -6.65 23.27 19.13
CA GLN A 168 -7.97 22.65 19.31
C GLN A 168 -8.10 21.85 20.61
N ALA A 169 -7.00 21.30 21.10
CA ALA A 169 -6.94 20.62 22.39
C ALA A 169 -6.80 21.59 23.58
N GLY A 170 -6.58 22.89 23.34
CA GLY A 170 -6.33 23.88 24.37
C GLY A 170 -4.98 23.72 25.07
N ILE A 171 -3.99 23.14 24.39
CA ILE A 171 -2.66 22.82 24.94
C ILE A 171 -1.61 23.72 24.29
N ASP A 172 -0.69 24.20 25.11
CA ASP A 172 0.47 24.95 24.57
C ASP A 172 1.26 24.09 23.60
N ARG A 173 1.64 24.70 22.46
CA ARG A 173 2.34 24.01 21.36
C ARG A 173 3.69 23.45 21.74
N ALA A 174 4.38 24.04 22.75
CA ALA A 174 5.68 23.56 23.22
C ALA A 174 5.55 22.24 24.02
N SER A 175 4.45 22.07 24.76
CA SER A 175 4.18 20.87 25.58
C SER A 175 3.41 19.78 24.79
N ALA A 176 2.74 20.16 23.70
CA ALA A 176 1.89 19.26 22.92
C ALA A 176 2.71 18.24 22.14
N GLN A 177 2.48 16.97 22.39
CA GLN A 177 3.13 15.84 21.71
C GLN A 177 2.17 15.18 20.71
N CYS A 178 2.33 15.52 19.44
CA CYS A 178 1.53 14.95 18.34
C CYS A 178 2.13 13.65 17.81
N GLY A 179 1.29 12.83 17.16
CA GLY A 179 1.74 11.63 16.46
C GLY A 179 1.01 11.41 15.15
N ALA A 180 1.76 11.12 14.08
CA ALA A 180 1.18 10.83 12.78
C ALA A 180 1.98 9.81 11.98
N VAL A 181 1.29 9.12 11.07
CA VAL A 181 1.89 8.30 10.01
C VAL A 181 1.39 8.82 8.67
N THR A 182 2.32 9.20 7.79
CA THR A 182 2.01 9.65 6.44
C THR A 182 2.34 8.56 5.44
N LEU A 183 1.38 8.26 4.56
CA LEU A 183 1.56 7.41 3.40
C LEU A 183 1.49 8.28 2.14
N ILE A 184 2.59 8.31 1.39
CA ILE A 184 2.72 9.03 0.13
C ILE A 184 2.17 8.13 -0.96
N GLN A 185 0.93 8.39 -1.39
CA GLN A 185 0.31 7.64 -2.46
C GLN A 185 0.65 8.30 -3.81
N ARG A 186 0.98 7.48 -4.81
CA ARG A 186 1.46 7.95 -6.11
C ARG A 186 0.43 7.88 -7.24
N PHE A 187 -0.75 7.30 -7.01
CA PHE A 187 -1.72 7.02 -8.05
C PHE A 187 -3.11 7.56 -7.74
N GLY A 188 -3.82 7.95 -8.79
CA GLY A 188 -5.23 8.35 -8.75
C GLY A 188 -6.18 7.20 -9.14
N SER A 189 -7.47 7.52 -9.23
CA SER A 189 -8.53 6.55 -9.55
C SER A 189 -8.45 5.99 -10.96
N ALA A 190 -7.84 6.71 -11.90
CA ALA A 190 -7.68 6.36 -13.30
C ALA A 190 -6.25 5.89 -13.64
N LEU A 191 -5.52 5.30 -12.70
CA LEU A 191 -4.12 4.87 -12.86
C LEU A 191 -3.17 6.00 -13.30
N ASN A 192 -3.59 7.25 -13.15
CA ASN A 192 -2.75 8.40 -13.39
C ASN A 192 -1.77 8.61 -12.24
N LEU A 193 -0.60 9.14 -12.53
CA LEU A 193 0.34 9.56 -11.50
C LEU A 193 -0.27 10.74 -10.72
N ASN A 194 -0.48 10.55 -9.44
CA ASN A 194 -1.08 11.52 -8.55
C ASN A 194 -0.46 11.41 -7.17
N ILE A 195 0.54 12.25 -6.91
CA ILE A 195 1.20 12.26 -5.61
C ILE A 195 0.36 13.08 -4.64
N HIS A 196 -0.04 12.44 -3.57
CA HIS A 196 -0.82 13.04 -2.49
C HIS A 196 -0.52 12.34 -1.17
N PHE A 197 -0.82 13.00 -0.06
CA PHE A 197 -0.53 12.50 1.27
C PHE A 197 -1.80 12.01 1.94
N HIS A 198 -1.80 10.73 2.30
CA HIS A 198 -2.72 10.19 3.30
C HIS A 198 -2.01 10.18 4.63
N MET A 199 -2.51 10.95 5.58
CA MET A 199 -1.92 11.10 6.91
C MET A 199 -2.90 10.58 7.95
N LEU A 200 -2.45 9.66 8.77
CA LEU A 200 -3.18 9.18 9.94
C LEU A 200 -2.60 9.87 11.17
N TRP A 201 -3.40 10.74 11.76
CA TRP A 201 -3.04 11.48 12.95
C TRP A 201 -3.76 10.95 14.18
N LEU A 202 -3.11 10.94 15.33
CA LEU A 202 -3.84 10.90 16.59
C LEU A 202 -4.85 12.05 16.60
N ASP A 203 -6.09 11.76 16.98
CA ASP A 203 -7.16 12.77 17.03
C ASP A 203 -7.08 13.57 18.34
N GLY A 204 -5.91 14.13 18.61
CA GLY A 204 -5.52 14.87 19.80
C GLY A 204 -4.02 14.93 20.01
N VAL A 205 -3.59 15.43 21.15
CA VAL A 205 -2.20 15.58 21.55
C VAL A 205 -1.95 14.96 22.92
N TYR A 206 -0.77 14.39 23.10
CA TYR A 206 -0.31 13.95 24.42
C TYR A 206 0.38 15.09 25.17
N VAL A 207 0.19 15.11 26.49
CA VAL A 207 0.89 15.99 27.44
C VAL A 207 1.43 15.12 28.57
N GLU A 208 2.63 15.40 29.02
CA GLU A 208 3.17 14.80 30.23
C GLU A 208 2.51 15.43 31.47
N ALA A 209 1.87 14.63 32.30
CA ALA A 209 1.33 15.11 33.58
C ALA A 209 2.50 15.32 34.58
N THR A 210 2.67 16.56 35.01
CA THR A 210 3.75 16.97 35.92
C THR A 210 3.45 16.67 37.39
N GLU A 211 2.20 16.35 37.74
CA GLU A 211 1.72 16.26 39.13
C GLU A 211 1.81 14.85 39.74
N LEU A 212 2.26 13.85 39.02
CA LEU A 212 2.34 12.47 39.50
C LEU A 212 3.80 11.98 39.59
N PRO A 213 4.15 11.11 40.55
CA PRO A 213 5.50 10.59 40.70
C PRO A 213 5.98 9.72 39.50
N ARG A 214 5.07 9.32 38.62
CA ARG A 214 5.38 8.73 37.32
C ARG A 214 4.86 9.66 36.22
N ARG A 215 5.70 9.99 35.23
CA ARG A 215 5.34 10.73 34.04
C ARG A 215 4.22 9.99 33.30
N GLU A 216 2.98 10.32 33.61
CA GLU A 216 1.82 9.77 32.92
C GLU A 216 1.50 10.63 31.69
N LEU A 217 1.31 9.99 30.54
CA LEU A 217 0.94 10.67 29.29
C LEU A 217 -0.58 10.65 29.14
N ARG A 218 -1.18 11.84 29.11
CA ARG A 218 -2.61 12.00 28.87
C ARG A 218 -2.90 12.49 27.47
N LEU A 219 -3.86 11.84 26.79
CA LEU A 219 -4.33 12.26 25.48
C LEU A 219 -5.45 13.29 25.63
N HIS A 220 -5.21 14.51 25.18
CA HIS A 220 -6.18 15.56 25.06
C HIS A 220 -6.78 15.55 23.64
N ARG A 221 -8.11 15.31 23.55
CA ARG A 221 -8.83 15.19 22.28
C ARG A 221 -8.91 16.54 21.57
N ALA A 222 -8.69 16.54 20.25
CA ALA A 222 -8.97 17.69 19.41
C ALA A 222 -10.38 17.58 18.81
N ARG A 223 -11.03 18.70 18.59
CA ARG A 223 -12.31 18.75 17.87
C ARG A 223 -12.08 18.48 16.38
N ALA A 224 -13.10 17.90 15.72
CA ALA A 224 -13.05 17.72 14.26
C ALA A 224 -12.98 19.08 13.55
N PRO A 225 -12.15 19.24 12.51
CA PRO A 225 -12.06 20.49 11.78
C PRO A 225 -13.33 20.77 10.99
N THR A 226 -13.78 22.02 11.00
CA THR A 226 -14.83 22.52 10.10
C THR A 226 -14.27 22.74 8.69
N THR A 227 -15.15 22.85 7.69
CA THR A 227 -14.74 23.17 6.30
C THR A 227 -13.99 24.50 6.21
N ALA A 228 -14.41 25.53 6.97
CA ALA A 228 -13.70 26.82 7.05
C ALA A 228 -12.28 26.66 7.60
N GLN A 229 -12.11 25.90 8.67
CA GLN A 229 -10.79 25.62 9.26
C GLN A 229 -9.91 24.82 8.29
N LEU A 230 -10.46 23.83 7.57
CA LEU A 230 -9.73 23.09 6.52
C LEU A 230 -9.28 24.01 5.40
N THR A 231 -10.09 24.98 4.98
CA THR A 231 -9.74 26.00 3.97
C THR A 231 -8.60 26.88 4.47
N GLN A 232 -8.65 27.37 5.71
CA GLN A 232 -7.60 28.17 6.31
C GLN A 232 -6.28 27.39 6.45
N LEU A 233 -6.35 26.13 6.87
CA LEU A 233 -5.18 25.24 6.95
C LEU A 233 -4.58 24.97 5.56
N ALA A 234 -5.43 24.72 4.56
CA ALA A 234 -4.99 24.53 3.17
C ALA A 234 -4.29 25.78 2.64
N ALA A 235 -4.81 26.99 2.90
CA ALA A 235 -4.19 28.27 2.54
C ALA A 235 -2.83 28.46 3.22
N THR A 236 -2.75 28.18 4.53
CA THR A 236 -1.49 28.26 5.28
C THR A 236 -0.44 27.29 4.76
N ILE A 237 -0.84 26.05 4.46
CA ILE A 237 0.04 25.01 3.89
C ILE A 237 0.50 25.47 2.50
N ALA A 238 -0.41 25.88 1.62
CA ALA A 238 -0.11 26.32 0.26
C ALA A 238 0.92 27.48 0.28
N HIS A 239 0.64 28.53 1.06
CA HIS A 239 1.55 29.67 1.18
C HIS A 239 2.97 29.26 1.66
N ARG A 240 3.05 28.46 2.74
CA ARG A 240 4.36 28.04 3.29
C ARG A 240 5.10 27.09 2.36
N VAL A 241 4.39 26.21 1.67
CA VAL A 241 4.97 25.28 0.68
C VAL A 241 5.49 26.04 -0.52
N CYS A 242 4.71 26.91 -1.15
CA CYS A 242 5.13 27.72 -2.30
C CYS A 242 6.34 28.58 -1.93
N ARG A 243 6.28 29.33 -0.82
CA ARG A 243 7.39 30.14 -0.33
C ARG A 243 8.68 29.32 -0.11
N HIS A 244 8.57 28.09 0.41
CA HIS A 244 9.72 27.21 0.57
C HIS A 244 10.29 26.75 -0.78
N LEU A 245 9.44 26.36 -1.72
CA LEU A 245 9.85 25.87 -3.03
C LEU A 245 10.45 26.99 -3.91
N THR A 246 9.91 28.22 -3.82
CA THR A 246 10.50 29.42 -4.47
C THR A 246 11.89 29.69 -3.92
N ARG A 247 12.08 29.68 -2.59
CA ARG A 247 13.42 29.86 -1.99
C ARG A 247 14.42 28.76 -2.36
N LYS A 248 13.91 27.58 -2.79
CA LYS A 248 14.77 26.50 -3.31
C LYS A 248 15.01 26.60 -4.82
N GLY A 249 14.44 27.58 -5.48
CA GLY A 249 14.55 27.76 -6.93
C GLY A 249 13.78 26.70 -7.75
N TRP A 250 12.77 26.05 -7.15
CA TRP A 250 11.93 25.06 -7.85
C TRP A 250 10.61 25.63 -8.35
N LEU A 251 10.22 26.80 -7.84
CA LEU A 251 9.09 27.59 -8.32
C LEU A 251 9.54 29.02 -8.62
N GLU A 252 8.94 29.59 -9.64
CA GLU A 252 9.02 31.01 -10.01
C GLU A 252 7.62 31.63 -9.96
N GLY A 253 7.55 32.96 -9.71
CA GLY A 253 6.29 33.66 -9.51
C GLY A 253 5.77 33.59 -8.08
N GLU A 254 4.66 34.28 -7.82
CA GLU A 254 4.02 34.36 -6.51
C GLU A 254 2.56 33.90 -6.55
N GLY A 255 2.10 33.30 -5.45
CA GLY A 255 0.70 32.92 -5.24
C GLY A 255 0.18 31.91 -6.28
N GLU A 256 -0.98 32.23 -6.88
CA GLU A 256 -1.63 31.37 -7.86
C GLU A 256 -0.96 31.37 -9.25
N SER A 257 -0.11 32.38 -9.53
CA SER A 257 0.68 32.48 -10.76
C SER A 257 2.04 31.76 -10.67
N ALA A 258 2.34 31.08 -9.57
CA ALA A 258 3.59 30.33 -9.44
C ALA A 258 3.65 29.16 -10.46
N PHE A 259 4.75 29.08 -11.20
CA PHE A 259 5.03 28.01 -12.16
C PHE A 259 6.34 27.29 -11.79
N LEU A 260 6.56 26.13 -12.39
CA LEU A 260 7.79 25.39 -12.17
C LEU A 260 8.95 26.10 -12.86
N ALA A 261 10.04 26.33 -12.11
CA ALA A 261 11.29 26.82 -12.69
C ALA A 261 11.88 25.76 -13.66
N ASP A 262 12.64 26.20 -14.67
CA ASP A 262 13.31 25.27 -15.60
C ASP A 262 14.22 24.28 -14.87
N SER A 263 14.83 24.70 -13.77
CA SER A 263 15.63 23.83 -12.87
C SER A 263 14.82 22.71 -12.21
N ALA A 264 13.49 22.84 -12.16
CA ALA A 264 12.59 21.81 -11.63
C ALA A 264 12.26 20.72 -12.66
N ALA A 265 12.34 21.03 -13.95
CA ALA A 265 12.33 20.06 -15.02
C ALA A 265 13.70 19.35 -15.02
N GLY A 266 13.72 18.04 -14.82
CA GLY A 266 14.94 17.24 -14.88
C GLY A 266 15.19 16.78 -16.31
N ASP A 267 16.44 16.40 -16.63
CA ASP A 267 16.80 15.65 -17.83
C ASP A 267 16.43 14.15 -17.71
N ASP A 268 15.42 13.84 -16.89
CA ASP A 268 15.02 12.44 -16.68
C ASP A 268 14.13 11.97 -17.84
N SER A 269 14.55 10.89 -18.51
CA SER A 269 13.79 10.23 -19.56
C SER A 269 12.35 9.87 -19.18
N MET A 270 12.04 9.85 -17.88
CA MET A 270 10.70 9.60 -17.33
C MET A 270 9.81 10.85 -17.28
N ASP A 271 10.31 12.05 -17.44
CA ASP A 271 9.54 13.27 -17.15
C ASP A 271 8.37 13.47 -18.13
N GLY A 272 8.55 13.15 -19.39
CA GLY A 272 7.45 13.12 -20.36
C GLY A 272 6.35 12.12 -19.99
N LEU A 273 6.72 10.93 -19.54
CA LEU A 273 5.77 9.90 -19.06
C LEU A 273 5.04 10.35 -17.78
N ARG A 274 5.75 10.96 -16.84
CA ARG A 274 5.18 11.49 -15.59
C ARG A 274 4.18 12.61 -15.88
N MET A 275 4.56 13.60 -16.69
CA MET A 275 3.69 14.73 -17.03
C MET A 275 2.41 14.25 -17.76
N SER A 276 2.55 13.40 -18.77
CA SER A 276 1.42 12.82 -19.49
C SER A 276 0.51 12.00 -18.60
N SER A 277 1.09 11.27 -17.65
CA SER A 277 0.30 10.51 -16.67
C SER A 277 -0.48 11.43 -15.73
N ILE A 278 0.14 12.51 -15.20
CA ILE A 278 -0.49 13.49 -14.30
C ILE A 278 -1.64 14.23 -14.98
N THR A 279 -1.46 14.64 -16.23
CA THR A 279 -2.41 15.47 -16.99
C THR A 279 -3.43 14.67 -17.79
N TYR A 280 -3.50 13.35 -17.62
CA TYR A 280 -4.41 12.44 -18.32
C TYR A 280 -4.22 12.48 -19.84
N ARG A 281 -2.97 12.51 -20.28
CA ARG A 281 -2.60 12.54 -21.70
C ARG A 281 -1.94 11.22 -22.12
N ILE A 282 -1.95 10.96 -23.43
CA ILE A 282 -1.18 9.89 -24.07
C ILE A 282 0.28 10.29 -24.05
N ALA A 283 1.17 9.34 -23.71
CA ALA A 283 2.57 9.66 -23.42
C ALA A 283 3.51 9.43 -24.61
N THR A 284 3.14 8.57 -25.54
CA THR A 284 4.03 8.08 -26.61
C THR A 284 3.29 7.89 -27.93
N GLY A 285 4.01 7.79 -29.03
CA GLY A 285 3.46 7.48 -30.34
C GLY A 285 2.73 8.66 -31.02
N ARG A 286 1.96 8.34 -32.07
CA ARG A 286 1.31 9.34 -32.94
C ARG A 286 0.36 10.29 -32.20
N ASP A 287 -0.35 9.78 -31.19
CA ASP A 287 -1.36 10.53 -30.44
C ASP A 287 -0.79 11.14 -29.16
N ALA A 288 0.55 11.20 -29.02
CA ALA A 288 1.20 11.80 -27.86
C ALA A 288 0.70 13.23 -27.61
N GLY A 289 0.39 13.55 -26.35
CA GLY A 289 -0.17 14.84 -25.95
C GLY A 289 -1.71 14.93 -26.04
N CYS A 290 -2.39 14.04 -26.74
CA CYS A 290 -3.85 13.96 -26.77
C CYS A 290 -4.41 13.52 -25.41
N LYS A 291 -5.66 13.91 -25.10
CA LYS A 291 -6.34 13.43 -23.89
C LYS A 291 -6.65 11.93 -23.98
N VAL A 292 -6.54 11.26 -22.85
CA VAL A 292 -6.97 9.85 -22.71
C VAL A 292 -8.48 9.75 -23.00
N VAL A 293 -8.90 8.71 -23.70
CA VAL A 293 -10.31 8.44 -23.99
C VAL A 293 -11.05 8.11 -22.70
N THR A 294 -12.23 8.69 -22.54
CA THR A 294 -13.09 8.48 -21.37
C THR A 294 -14.49 8.10 -21.80
N LEU A 295 -15.14 7.23 -21.04
CA LEU A 295 -16.54 6.86 -21.24
C LEU A 295 -17.39 7.45 -20.12
N GLN A 296 -18.37 8.24 -20.53
CA GLN A 296 -19.39 8.78 -19.65
C GLN A 296 -20.64 7.92 -19.78
N THR A 297 -20.98 7.17 -18.75
CA THR A 297 -22.17 6.29 -18.72
C THR A 297 -23.23 6.76 -17.72
N LEU A 298 -22.95 7.82 -16.98
CA LEU A 298 -23.85 8.43 -16.02
C LEU A 298 -24.03 9.93 -16.33
N PRO A 299 -25.17 10.54 -15.97
CA PRO A 299 -25.30 11.98 -15.99
C PRO A 299 -24.27 12.62 -15.05
N GLY A 300 -23.77 13.79 -15.41
CA GLY A 300 -22.87 14.57 -14.56
C GLY A 300 -23.55 14.92 -13.23
N ALA A 301 -22.88 14.70 -12.11
CA ALA A 301 -23.35 15.17 -10.82
C ALA A 301 -23.21 16.70 -10.77
N GLY A 302 -24.24 17.41 -10.35
CA GLY A 302 -24.17 18.83 -10.03
C GLY A 302 -23.08 19.15 -9.01
N SER A 303 -22.73 20.42 -8.89
CA SER A 303 -21.73 20.91 -7.93
C SER A 303 -22.18 20.66 -6.49
N LEU A 304 -21.90 19.47 -5.93
CA LEU A 304 -21.95 19.28 -4.50
C LEU A 304 -20.65 19.85 -3.92
N GLU A 305 -20.76 20.86 -3.11
CA GLU A 305 -19.65 21.34 -2.28
C GLU A 305 -19.23 20.22 -1.35
N GLY A 306 -18.01 19.67 -1.58
CA GLY A 306 -17.47 18.63 -0.72
C GLY A 306 -16.89 19.23 0.56
N GLU A 307 -16.84 18.46 1.64
CA GLU A 307 -16.24 18.79 2.94
C GLU A 307 -14.71 19.01 2.92
N ALA A 308 -14.18 19.54 1.83
CA ALA A 308 -12.74 19.75 1.65
C ALA A 308 -12.40 21.23 1.56
N GLY A 309 -11.41 21.68 2.33
CA GLY A 309 -10.80 22.99 2.14
C GLY A 309 -9.97 23.02 0.84
N LYS A 310 -10.23 23.98 -0.05
CA LYS A 310 -9.57 24.11 -1.36
C LYS A 310 -9.01 25.51 -1.54
N VAL A 311 -7.74 25.61 -1.89
CA VAL A 311 -7.06 26.89 -2.18
C VAL A 311 -5.93 26.66 -3.18
N GLY A 312 -5.85 27.40 -4.27
CA GLY A 312 -4.73 27.36 -5.24
C GLY A 312 -4.41 25.95 -5.75
N GLY A 313 -5.40 25.09 -5.97
CA GLY A 313 -5.22 23.70 -6.39
C GLY A 313 -4.79 22.74 -5.26
N PHE A 314 -4.56 23.21 -4.04
CA PHE A 314 -4.45 22.36 -2.85
C PHE A 314 -5.85 21.95 -2.38
N SER A 315 -5.98 20.73 -1.90
CA SER A 315 -7.21 20.22 -1.31
C SER A 315 -6.90 19.44 -0.05
N LEU A 316 -7.48 19.87 1.09
CA LEU A 316 -7.30 19.24 2.39
C LEU A 316 -8.64 18.69 2.89
N HIS A 317 -8.67 17.44 3.29
CA HIS A 317 -9.84 16.73 3.80
C HIS A 317 -9.50 16.00 5.11
N ALA A 318 -10.42 15.99 6.10
CA ALA A 318 -10.22 15.33 7.39
C ALA A 318 -11.52 14.71 7.96
N GLY A 319 -12.47 14.34 7.10
CA GLY A 319 -13.81 13.86 7.52
C GLY A 319 -13.84 12.42 8.06
N VAL A 320 -12.77 11.62 7.93
CA VAL A 320 -12.78 10.22 8.33
C VAL A 320 -11.98 10.03 9.62
N ALA A 321 -12.64 9.53 10.68
CA ALA A 321 -12.00 9.20 11.95
C ALA A 321 -12.39 7.79 12.40
N ALA A 322 -11.53 7.16 13.20
CA ALA A 322 -11.78 5.92 13.92
C ALA A 322 -11.56 6.17 15.41
N GLU A 323 -12.52 5.79 16.23
CA GLU A 323 -12.41 5.87 17.69
C GLU A 323 -11.52 4.77 18.25
N ALA A 324 -11.09 4.90 19.51
CA ALA A 324 -10.16 3.97 20.16
C ALA A 324 -10.65 2.50 20.14
N HIS A 325 -11.94 2.28 20.22
CA HIS A 325 -12.57 0.96 20.20
C HIS A 325 -12.86 0.44 18.78
N GLU A 326 -12.77 1.29 17.75
CA GLU A 326 -13.07 0.95 16.35
C GLU A 326 -11.85 0.40 15.59
N SER A 327 -11.08 -0.54 16.18
CA SER A 327 -9.88 -1.11 15.57
C SER A 327 -10.11 -1.67 14.15
N HIS A 328 -11.28 -2.27 13.90
CA HIS A 328 -11.66 -2.79 12.59
C HIS A 328 -11.88 -1.67 11.54
N LYS A 329 -12.44 -0.53 11.94
CA LYS A 329 -12.58 0.65 11.07
C LYS A 329 -11.22 1.23 10.74
N LEU A 330 -10.31 1.32 11.74
CA LEU A 330 -8.93 1.75 11.53
C LEU A 330 -8.19 0.79 10.58
N GLU A 331 -8.37 -0.52 10.71
CA GLU A 331 -7.78 -1.50 9.80
C GLU A 331 -8.29 -1.34 8.37
N LYS A 332 -9.59 -1.19 8.17
CA LYS A 332 -10.17 -0.90 6.83
C LYS A 332 -9.59 0.37 6.23
N LEU A 333 -9.43 1.42 7.03
CA LEU A 333 -8.82 2.67 6.62
C LEU A 333 -7.35 2.47 6.22
N CYS A 334 -6.56 1.80 7.03
CA CYS A 334 -5.17 1.47 6.72
C CYS A 334 -5.04 0.64 5.44
N ARG A 335 -5.89 -0.36 5.23
CA ARG A 335 -5.94 -1.14 3.98
C ARG A 335 -6.28 -0.26 2.77
N TYR A 336 -7.24 0.65 2.92
CA TYR A 336 -7.64 1.56 1.85
C TYR A 336 -6.47 2.44 1.37
N ILE A 337 -5.71 3.01 2.29
CA ILE A 337 -4.61 3.93 1.96
C ILE A 337 -3.33 3.22 1.49
N THR A 338 -3.15 1.95 1.87
CA THR A 338 -1.98 1.14 1.45
C THR A 338 -2.26 0.21 0.27
N ARG A 339 -3.45 0.31 -0.33
CA ARG A 339 -3.89 -0.55 -1.44
C ARG A 339 -2.95 -0.49 -2.65
N PRO A 340 -2.87 -1.53 -3.48
CA PRO A 340 -2.17 -1.48 -4.75
C PRO A 340 -2.83 -0.47 -5.71
N ALA A 341 -2.04 0.06 -6.64
CA ALA A 341 -2.51 1.03 -7.63
C ALA A 341 -3.58 0.43 -8.55
N ILE A 342 -3.34 -0.78 -9.03
CA ILE A 342 -4.20 -1.47 -9.97
C ILE A 342 -5.07 -2.52 -9.28
N SER A 343 -6.30 -2.65 -9.75
CA SER A 343 -7.24 -3.72 -9.40
C SER A 343 -7.61 -4.49 -10.66
N GLU A 344 -7.21 -5.73 -10.77
CA GLU A 344 -7.48 -6.59 -11.93
C GLU A 344 -8.97 -6.73 -12.23
N LYS A 345 -9.81 -6.75 -11.19
CA LYS A 345 -11.28 -6.83 -11.33
C LYS A 345 -11.90 -5.64 -12.08
N ARG A 346 -11.17 -4.54 -12.22
CA ARG A 346 -11.61 -3.33 -12.93
C ARG A 346 -10.99 -3.18 -14.31
N LEU A 347 -10.13 -4.12 -14.70
CA LEU A 347 -9.45 -4.15 -15.98
C LEU A 347 -10.22 -5.05 -16.96
N SER A 348 -10.44 -4.58 -18.17
CA SER A 348 -11.09 -5.32 -19.26
C SER A 348 -10.57 -4.88 -20.60
N ILE A 349 -10.87 -5.64 -21.66
CA ILE A 349 -10.62 -5.25 -23.03
C ILE A 349 -11.92 -4.73 -23.63
N ALA A 350 -11.86 -3.54 -24.21
CA ALA A 350 -12.95 -2.94 -24.97
C ALA A 350 -12.94 -3.41 -26.43
N LEU A 351 -13.94 -3.00 -27.20
CA LEU A 351 -13.93 -3.15 -28.64
C LEU A 351 -12.65 -2.56 -29.23
N GLN A 352 -12.16 -3.12 -30.33
CA GLN A 352 -10.92 -2.73 -31.00
C GLN A 352 -9.64 -2.99 -30.16
N GLY A 353 -9.68 -3.86 -29.15
CA GLY A 353 -8.51 -4.25 -28.36
C GLY A 353 -8.02 -3.20 -27.37
N ARG A 354 -8.75 -2.10 -27.14
CA ARG A 354 -8.36 -1.08 -26.18
C ARG A 354 -8.46 -1.59 -24.75
N VAL A 355 -7.51 -1.21 -23.91
CA VAL A 355 -7.52 -1.51 -22.49
C VAL A 355 -8.46 -0.56 -21.77
N ARG A 356 -9.51 -1.10 -21.14
CA ARG A 356 -10.52 -0.36 -20.39
C ARG A 356 -10.31 -0.56 -18.89
N TYR A 357 -10.40 0.53 -18.13
CA TYR A 357 -10.32 0.51 -16.69
C TYR A 357 -11.48 1.23 -16.03
N GLN A 358 -12.24 0.51 -15.21
CA GLN A 358 -13.38 1.07 -14.49
C GLN A 358 -12.92 1.92 -13.31
N LEU A 359 -13.44 3.13 -13.17
CA LEU A 359 -13.19 3.99 -12.03
C LEU A 359 -13.87 3.43 -10.78
N LYS A 360 -13.24 3.60 -9.61
CA LYS A 360 -13.87 3.22 -8.33
C LYS A 360 -15.11 4.07 -8.04
N THR A 361 -15.02 5.34 -8.33
CA THR A 361 -16.09 6.32 -8.18
C THR A 361 -16.15 7.10 -9.48
N PRO A 362 -17.34 7.28 -10.10
CA PRO A 362 -17.50 8.11 -11.29
C PRO A 362 -16.97 9.53 -11.05
N TRP A 363 -16.43 10.14 -12.08
CA TRP A 363 -16.07 11.55 -12.02
C TRP A 363 -17.34 12.42 -12.01
N ARG A 364 -17.20 13.68 -11.62
CA ARG A 364 -18.32 14.62 -11.56
C ARG A 364 -19.06 14.80 -12.88
N ASN A 365 -18.33 14.66 -14.00
CA ASN A 365 -18.92 14.71 -15.34
C ASN A 365 -19.59 13.40 -15.77
N GLY A 366 -19.74 12.42 -14.86
CA GLY A 366 -20.35 11.12 -15.16
C GLY A 366 -19.43 10.10 -15.82
N THR A 367 -18.14 10.39 -15.97
CA THR A 367 -17.14 9.43 -16.47
C THR A 367 -17.00 8.25 -15.54
N THR A 368 -17.17 7.04 -16.06
CA THR A 368 -17.07 5.78 -15.32
C THR A 368 -15.88 4.93 -15.71
N HIS A 369 -15.33 5.12 -16.90
CA HIS A 369 -14.22 4.35 -17.44
C HIS A 369 -13.20 5.23 -18.16
N VAL A 370 -11.97 4.77 -18.22
CA VAL A 370 -10.89 5.30 -19.02
C VAL A 370 -10.36 4.21 -19.94
N GLU A 371 -9.92 4.58 -21.14
CA GLU A 371 -9.42 3.65 -22.14
C GLU A 371 -8.10 4.11 -22.72
N TRP A 372 -7.23 3.16 -23.01
CA TRP A 372 -5.93 3.37 -23.62
C TRP A 372 -5.68 2.37 -24.75
N ASP A 373 -4.81 2.73 -25.68
CA ASP A 373 -4.07 1.76 -26.46
C ASP A 373 -3.22 0.88 -25.50
N PRO A 374 -3.02 -0.41 -25.78
CA PRO A 374 -2.26 -1.29 -24.90
C PRO A 374 -0.85 -0.78 -24.55
N VAL A 375 -0.13 -0.20 -25.51
CA VAL A 375 1.23 0.35 -25.25
C VAL A 375 1.18 1.57 -24.34
N ASP A 376 0.16 2.45 -24.51
CA ASP A 376 -0.05 3.59 -23.61
C ASP A 376 -0.44 3.16 -22.20
N PHE A 377 -1.17 2.05 -22.08
CA PHE A 377 -1.43 1.45 -20.77
C PHE A 377 -0.13 1.02 -20.08
N ILE A 378 0.82 0.42 -20.80
CA ILE A 378 2.15 0.11 -20.26
C ILE A 378 2.89 1.39 -19.84
N ALA A 379 2.81 2.47 -20.63
CA ALA A 379 3.38 3.77 -20.26
C ALA A 379 2.80 4.31 -18.93
N LYS A 380 1.48 4.13 -18.69
CA LYS A 380 0.86 4.49 -17.39
C LYS A 380 1.42 3.67 -16.24
N LEU A 381 1.62 2.36 -16.43
CA LEU A 381 2.25 1.51 -15.40
C LEU A 381 3.69 1.93 -15.11
N ALA A 382 4.47 2.26 -16.14
CA ALA A 382 5.85 2.74 -16.00
C ALA A 382 5.92 4.02 -15.15
N ALA A 383 5.05 5.00 -15.41
CA ALA A 383 4.99 6.25 -14.63
C ALA A 383 4.67 6.04 -13.14
N LEU A 384 4.00 4.95 -12.77
CA LEU A 384 3.67 4.63 -11.39
C LEU A 384 4.83 4.01 -10.60
N VAL A 385 5.84 3.47 -11.28
CA VAL A 385 6.99 2.84 -10.61
C VAL A 385 7.75 3.89 -9.80
N PRO A 386 7.87 3.72 -8.47
CA PRO A 386 8.61 4.67 -7.66
C PRO A 386 10.12 4.54 -7.89
N PRO A 387 10.88 5.64 -7.79
CA PRO A 387 12.33 5.57 -7.86
C PRO A 387 12.91 4.73 -6.71
N PRO A 388 14.14 4.23 -6.84
CA PRO A 388 14.82 3.49 -5.79
C PRO A 388 14.88 4.29 -4.48
N ARG A 389 14.88 3.60 -3.35
CA ARG A 389 14.95 4.18 -1.99
C ARG A 389 13.83 5.18 -1.65
N ALA A 390 12.75 5.27 -2.44
CA ALA A 390 11.59 6.08 -2.08
C ALA A 390 10.91 5.53 -0.82
N HIS A 391 10.97 6.30 0.26
CA HIS A 391 10.29 5.97 1.51
C HIS A 391 8.87 6.52 1.46
N LEU A 392 7.90 5.68 1.09
CA LEU A 392 6.50 6.07 0.92
C LEU A 392 5.70 6.09 2.23
N THR A 393 6.28 5.60 3.33
CA THR A 393 5.69 5.69 4.67
C THR A 393 6.62 6.48 5.57
N ARG A 394 6.10 7.49 6.25
CA ARG A 394 6.84 8.38 7.16
C ARG A 394 6.15 8.45 8.50
N PHE A 395 6.92 8.34 9.56
CA PHE A 395 6.43 8.43 10.95
C PHE A 395 6.84 9.78 11.54
N HIS A 396 5.93 10.42 12.26
CA HIS A 396 6.12 11.78 12.78
C HIS A 396 5.74 11.89 14.27
N GLY A 397 6.32 12.89 14.94
CA GLY A 397 6.07 13.16 16.34
C GLY A 397 6.39 11.95 17.21
N VAL A 398 5.50 11.59 18.11
CA VAL A 398 5.69 10.44 19.04
C VAL A 398 5.87 9.10 18.34
N PHE A 399 5.47 8.98 17.06
CA PHE A 399 5.67 7.75 16.28
C PHE A 399 6.98 7.73 15.49
N ALA A 400 7.74 8.82 15.47
CA ALA A 400 9.03 8.84 14.79
C ALA A 400 9.99 7.80 15.41
N PRO A 401 10.85 7.12 14.62
CA PRO A 401 11.71 6.03 15.11
C PRO A 401 12.57 6.40 16.32
N ASN A 402 13.02 7.65 16.39
CA ASN A 402 13.91 8.17 17.43
C ASN A 402 13.18 9.03 18.49
N ALA A 403 11.83 9.05 18.50
CA ALA A 403 11.08 9.83 19.48
C ALA A 403 11.22 9.20 20.87
N ALA A 404 11.51 10.02 21.89
CA ALA A 404 11.71 9.58 23.28
C ALA A 404 10.46 8.83 23.82
N LEU A 405 9.27 9.32 23.50
CA LEU A 405 8.00 8.76 23.95
C LEU A 405 7.52 7.54 23.16
N ARG A 406 8.19 7.20 22.05
CA ARG A 406 7.73 6.12 21.17
C ARG A 406 7.61 4.79 21.89
N ALA A 407 8.59 4.44 22.71
CA ALA A 407 8.61 3.16 23.44
C ALA A 407 7.46 3.02 24.45
N GLN A 408 6.99 4.15 25.00
CA GLN A 408 5.87 4.17 25.95
C GLN A 408 4.52 4.16 25.22
N LEU A 409 4.45 4.80 24.06
CA LEU A 409 3.19 5.01 23.35
C LEU A 409 2.90 3.95 22.29
N THR A 410 3.90 3.27 21.74
CA THR A 410 3.62 2.21 20.76
C THR A 410 3.45 0.85 21.43
N PRO A 411 2.43 0.06 21.03
CA PRO A 411 2.23 -1.29 21.61
C PRO A 411 3.44 -2.22 21.41
N SER A 412 4.26 -1.96 20.38
CA SER A 412 5.49 -2.72 20.13
C SER A 412 6.63 -2.40 21.11
N GLY A 413 6.53 -1.30 21.85
CA GLY A 413 7.60 -0.83 22.74
C GLY A 413 8.94 -0.54 22.04
N ARG A 414 8.95 -0.40 20.71
CA ARG A 414 10.15 -0.11 19.92
C ARG A 414 10.47 1.38 19.96
N GLY A 415 11.67 1.74 20.41
CA GLY A 415 12.18 3.10 20.46
C GLY A 415 13.48 3.14 21.23
N ARG A 416 14.18 4.30 21.30
CA ARG A 416 15.30 4.48 22.23
C ARG A 416 14.77 4.34 23.64
N ARG A 417 15.18 3.28 24.34
CA ARG A 417 15.18 3.30 25.81
C ARG A 417 16.25 4.31 26.20
N HIS A 418 15.90 5.33 26.94
CA HIS A 418 16.88 6.10 27.71
C HIS A 418 17.57 5.11 28.63
N ASP A 419 18.88 5.06 28.55
CA ASP A 419 19.75 4.13 29.26
C ASP A 419 19.49 4.17 30.76
N ALA A 420 18.76 3.18 31.25
CA ALA A 420 19.11 2.60 32.53
C ALA A 420 20.21 1.59 32.19
N ALA A 421 21.40 1.80 32.72
CA ALA A 421 22.53 0.90 32.59
C ALA A 421 22.08 -0.53 32.85
N VAL A 422 22.07 -1.36 31.81
CA VAL A 422 21.88 -2.79 31.93
C VAL A 422 23.27 -3.38 31.74
N GLU A 423 23.82 -3.87 32.83
CA GLU A 423 24.97 -4.79 32.83
C GLU A 423 24.69 -5.94 31.86
N PRO A 424 25.71 -6.46 31.17
CA PRO A 424 25.54 -7.57 30.24
C PRO A 424 25.09 -8.81 30.99
N ALA A 425 23.83 -9.18 30.90
CA ALA A 425 23.32 -10.42 31.39
C ALA A 425 23.82 -11.58 30.54
N ASP A 426 24.45 -12.54 31.19
CA ASP A 426 24.96 -13.80 30.68
C ASP A 426 24.00 -14.52 29.72
N ALA A 427 24.57 -15.03 28.64
CA ALA A 427 23.89 -15.80 27.60
C ALA A 427 23.57 -17.22 28.05
N SER A 428 22.70 -17.42 29.03
CA SER A 428 22.20 -18.74 29.42
C SER A 428 20.84 -18.69 30.14
N ALA A 429 19.78 -18.25 29.43
CA ALA A 429 18.41 -18.45 29.89
C ALA A 429 17.44 -18.53 28.70
N ASN A 430 17.45 -19.68 28.06
CA ASN A 430 16.66 -19.91 26.85
C ASN A 430 15.54 -20.93 27.09
N ASP A 431 14.71 -20.78 28.14
CA ASP A 431 13.50 -21.62 28.28
C ASP A 431 12.38 -21.04 29.17
N ALA A 432 12.25 -19.73 29.27
CA ALA A 432 11.06 -19.15 29.90
C ALA A 432 9.95 -19.03 28.87
N PRO A 433 8.67 -19.36 29.17
CA PRO A 433 7.57 -19.24 28.26
C PRO A 433 7.36 -17.75 27.87
N ARG A 434 7.64 -17.44 26.61
CA ARG A 434 7.48 -16.09 26.06
C ARG A 434 6.08 -15.57 26.29
N SER A 435 5.95 -14.32 26.72
CA SER A 435 4.66 -13.67 26.91
C SER A 435 3.85 -13.65 25.60
N PRO A 436 2.51 -13.57 25.65
CA PRO A 436 1.66 -13.46 24.45
C PRO A 436 2.05 -12.28 23.55
N GLU A 437 2.64 -11.22 24.10
CA GLU A 437 3.14 -10.08 23.36
C GLU A 437 4.46 -10.35 22.65
N GLU A 438 5.37 -11.06 23.27
CA GLU A 438 6.63 -11.50 22.65
C GLU A 438 6.39 -12.52 21.53
N LYS A 439 5.43 -13.45 21.72
CA LYS A 439 4.98 -14.37 20.65
C LYS A 439 4.37 -13.61 19.48
N ARG A 440 3.61 -12.52 19.70
CA ARG A 440 3.09 -11.66 18.63
C ARG A 440 4.20 -10.89 17.91
N ARG A 441 5.25 -10.45 18.61
CA ARG A 441 6.42 -9.74 18.03
C ARG A 441 7.24 -10.62 17.09
N SER A 442 7.30 -11.92 17.34
CA SER A 442 8.09 -12.89 16.57
C SER A 442 7.30 -13.59 15.45
N MET A 443 6.09 -13.11 15.12
CA MET A 443 5.25 -13.74 14.11
C MET A 443 5.98 -13.88 12.76
N SER A 444 6.14 -15.12 12.30
CA SER A 444 6.73 -15.42 11.00
C SER A 444 5.86 -14.89 9.86
N TRP A 445 6.45 -14.76 8.67
CA TRP A 445 5.72 -14.38 7.45
C TRP A 445 4.49 -15.27 7.20
N ALA A 446 4.60 -16.57 7.45
CA ALA A 446 3.52 -17.53 7.29
C ALA A 446 2.34 -17.27 8.24
N GLN A 447 2.62 -16.95 9.50
CA GLN A 447 1.59 -16.57 10.48
C GLN A 447 0.89 -15.26 10.10
N ARG A 448 1.61 -14.33 9.48
CA ARG A 448 1.04 -13.07 8.96
C ARG A 448 0.08 -13.30 7.79
N LEU A 449 0.43 -14.19 6.87
CA LEU A 449 -0.48 -14.60 5.77
C LEU A 449 -1.76 -15.25 6.29
N LYS A 450 -1.64 -16.17 7.26
CA LYS A 450 -2.79 -16.81 7.91
C LYS A 450 -3.75 -15.78 8.48
N ARG A 451 -3.23 -14.80 9.22
CA ARG A 451 -4.04 -13.81 9.92
C ARG A 451 -4.77 -12.85 8.97
N VAL A 452 -4.14 -12.43 7.88
CA VAL A 452 -4.65 -11.36 7.02
C VAL A 452 -5.48 -11.88 5.87
N PHE A 453 -5.06 -12.99 5.27
CA PHE A 453 -5.72 -13.56 4.09
C PHE A 453 -6.46 -14.85 4.39
N SER A 454 -6.47 -15.31 5.66
CA SER A 454 -6.92 -16.65 6.04
C SER A 454 -6.18 -17.78 5.30
N ILE A 455 -4.98 -17.47 4.76
CA ILE A 455 -4.14 -18.41 4.04
C ILE A 455 -3.13 -18.99 5.02
N ASP A 456 -3.32 -20.23 5.43
CA ASP A 456 -2.36 -20.94 6.25
C ASP A 456 -1.33 -21.67 5.39
N VAL A 457 -0.11 -21.11 5.33
CA VAL A 457 1.02 -21.76 4.63
C VAL A 457 1.84 -22.64 5.58
N THR A 458 1.54 -22.64 6.88
CA THR A 458 2.23 -23.44 7.90
C THR A 458 1.50 -24.72 8.22
N ALA A 459 0.23 -24.81 7.85
CA ALA A 459 -0.57 -26.01 8.01
C ALA A 459 -0.78 -26.75 6.67
N CYS A 460 -0.70 -28.04 6.71
CA CYS A 460 -0.96 -28.89 5.57
C CYS A 460 -2.45 -28.86 5.22
N VAL A 461 -2.77 -28.68 3.94
CA VAL A 461 -4.16 -28.67 3.45
C VAL A 461 -4.83 -30.05 3.50
N HIS A 462 -4.02 -31.12 3.59
CA HIS A 462 -4.50 -32.50 3.60
C HIS A 462 -4.78 -33.03 5.02
N CYS A 463 -3.86 -32.76 5.97
CA CYS A 463 -3.95 -33.36 7.31
C CYS A 463 -3.87 -32.33 8.45
N GLY A 464 -3.73 -31.03 8.16
CA GLY A 464 -3.57 -29.99 9.20
C GLY A 464 -2.20 -29.96 9.90
N GLY A 465 -1.31 -30.92 9.59
CA GLY A 465 0.02 -31.01 10.22
C GLY A 465 0.95 -29.86 9.84
N THR A 466 2.04 -29.71 10.60
CA THR A 466 3.03 -28.64 10.37
C THR A 466 3.77 -28.82 9.04
N VAL A 467 3.99 -27.72 8.35
CA VAL A 467 4.69 -27.67 7.07
C VAL A 467 6.00 -26.93 7.24
N ARG A 468 7.11 -27.49 6.71
CA ARG A 468 8.42 -26.84 6.73
C ARG A 468 8.98 -26.60 5.31
N ILE A 469 9.78 -25.56 5.16
CA ILE A 469 10.56 -25.28 3.95
C ILE A 469 11.76 -26.22 3.95
N VAL A 470 11.89 -27.02 2.90
CA VAL A 470 13.01 -27.99 2.74
C VAL A 470 14.07 -27.49 1.78
N ALA A 471 13.72 -26.67 0.79
CA ALA A 471 14.66 -26.13 -0.18
C ALA A 471 14.15 -24.81 -0.81
N SER A 472 15.10 -23.95 -1.23
CA SER A 472 14.91 -22.85 -2.17
C SER A 472 15.49 -23.26 -3.51
N ILE A 473 14.67 -23.29 -4.55
CA ILE A 473 15.04 -23.81 -5.88
C ILE A 473 15.07 -22.63 -6.86
N GLU A 474 16.24 -22.30 -7.35
CA GLU A 474 16.49 -21.17 -8.27
C GLU A 474 17.19 -21.62 -9.55
N GLU A 475 17.85 -22.79 -9.52
CA GLU A 475 18.61 -23.33 -10.63
C GLU A 475 17.65 -23.86 -11.72
N PRO A 476 17.78 -23.40 -13.00
CA PRO A 476 16.82 -23.72 -14.06
C PRO A 476 16.68 -25.21 -14.39
N ALA A 477 17.75 -25.99 -14.28
CA ALA A 477 17.69 -27.43 -14.54
C ALA A 477 16.91 -28.16 -13.44
N ALA A 478 17.14 -27.81 -12.18
CA ALA A 478 16.40 -28.34 -11.04
C ALA A 478 14.93 -27.95 -11.09
N ILE A 479 14.62 -26.70 -11.46
CA ILE A 479 13.25 -26.23 -11.65
C ILE A 479 12.53 -27.10 -12.67
N ARG A 480 13.12 -27.29 -13.87
CA ARG A 480 12.51 -28.11 -14.94
C ARG A 480 12.31 -29.56 -14.51
N ALA A 481 13.29 -30.16 -13.83
CA ALA A 481 13.20 -31.54 -13.37
C ALA A 481 12.07 -31.73 -12.34
N ILE A 482 11.98 -30.84 -11.36
CA ILE A 482 10.97 -30.90 -10.31
C ILE A 482 9.57 -30.66 -10.91
N LEU A 483 9.37 -29.62 -11.71
CA LEU A 483 8.09 -29.31 -12.33
C LEU A 483 7.65 -30.44 -13.27
N GLY A 484 8.58 -31.02 -14.04
CA GLY A 484 8.31 -32.18 -14.89
C GLY A 484 7.88 -33.43 -14.10
N HIS A 485 8.45 -33.66 -12.91
CA HIS A 485 8.05 -34.71 -12.00
C HIS A 485 6.60 -34.52 -11.50
N PHE A 486 6.24 -33.32 -11.02
CA PHE A 486 4.89 -33.01 -10.58
C PHE A 486 3.85 -33.16 -11.70
N VAL A 487 4.17 -32.75 -12.93
CA VAL A 487 3.29 -32.97 -14.09
C VAL A 487 3.03 -34.46 -14.35
N LYS A 488 4.07 -35.30 -14.27
CA LYS A 488 3.95 -36.76 -14.45
C LYS A 488 3.12 -37.42 -13.36
N GLN A 489 3.16 -36.91 -12.13
CA GLN A 489 2.35 -37.42 -11.02
C GLN A 489 0.87 -36.98 -11.07
N GLY A 490 0.44 -36.23 -12.09
CA GLY A 490 -0.94 -35.79 -12.24
C GLY A 490 -1.32 -34.61 -11.28
N ALA A 491 -0.36 -34.02 -10.62
CA ALA A 491 -0.56 -32.85 -9.75
C ALA A 491 -0.85 -31.58 -10.59
N ARG A 492 -1.88 -31.65 -11.43
CA ARG A 492 -2.24 -30.63 -12.43
C ARG A 492 -2.65 -29.28 -11.85
N GLU A 493 -3.11 -29.22 -10.63
CA GLU A 493 -3.66 -27.97 -10.07
C GLU A 493 -2.63 -27.09 -9.37
N GLU A 494 -1.54 -27.66 -8.86
CA GLU A 494 -0.52 -26.92 -8.10
C GLU A 494 0.69 -26.53 -8.92
N ALA A 495 1.02 -27.29 -9.96
CA ALA A 495 2.12 -27.01 -10.87
C ALA A 495 1.58 -26.81 -12.29
N HIS A 496 1.03 -25.63 -12.58
CA HIS A 496 0.77 -25.24 -13.96
C HIS A 496 2.09 -24.90 -14.66
N TYR A 497 2.88 -25.93 -14.96
CA TYR A 497 4.01 -25.84 -15.84
C TYR A 497 3.49 -25.69 -17.26
N ARG A 498 3.75 -24.55 -17.88
CA ARG A 498 3.66 -24.37 -19.33
C ARG A 498 5.08 -24.48 -19.88
N PRO A 499 5.40 -25.53 -20.67
CA PRO A 499 6.74 -25.62 -21.23
C PRO A 499 7.03 -24.40 -22.11
N ALA A 500 8.18 -23.82 -21.93
CA ALA A 500 9.10 -23.05 -22.77
C ALA A 500 8.59 -22.13 -23.91
N ALA A 501 7.28 -21.99 -24.18
CA ALA A 501 6.81 -21.04 -25.20
C ALA A 501 6.89 -19.56 -24.73
N ARG A 502 7.20 -19.32 -23.45
CA ARG A 502 7.37 -18.02 -22.84
C ARG A 502 8.80 -17.86 -22.38
N ALA A 503 9.68 -17.53 -23.32
CA ALA A 503 11.00 -17.06 -22.95
C ALA A 503 10.86 -15.79 -22.10
N PRO A 504 11.62 -15.65 -20.99
CA PRO A 504 11.72 -14.36 -20.34
C PRO A 504 12.18 -13.32 -21.36
N PRO A 505 11.72 -12.07 -21.28
CA PRO A 505 12.24 -11.03 -22.14
C PRO A 505 13.77 -11.08 -22.06
N VAL A 506 14.40 -11.19 -23.23
CA VAL A 506 15.85 -11.27 -23.35
C VAL A 506 16.39 -10.03 -22.68
N GLN A 507 17.22 -10.21 -21.67
CA GLN A 507 18.03 -9.12 -21.16
C GLN A 507 18.90 -8.68 -22.36
N ALA A 508 18.57 -7.54 -22.94
CA ALA A 508 19.50 -6.87 -23.84
C ALA A 508 20.80 -6.64 -23.06
N ALA A 509 21.89 -7.16 -23.58
CA ALA A 509 23.24 -7.05 -23.05
C ALA A 509 23.68 -5.59 -22.93
#